data_77d909087f1b6bf1f26c52139c5c70a6
#
_entry.id   77d909087f1b6bf1f26c52139c5c70a6
#
_cell.length_a   1.000
_cell.length_b   1.000
_cell.length_c   1.000
_cell.angle_alpha   90.00
_cell.angle_beta   90.00
_cell.angle_gamma   90.00
#
_symmetry.space_group_name_H-M   'P 1'
#
loop_
_entity.id
_entity.type
_entity.pdbx_description
1 polymer ?
#
loop_
_entity_poly.entity_id
_entity_poly.type
_entity_poly.pdbx_seq_one_letter_code
_entity_poly.pdbx_strand_id
1 'polypeptide(L)'
;MNTVMGKRKRSEHYVNNKEFLAALIKYREDVEIAHIKKYGREPTKEDRAGRWDTKPPIPRYIGECFLKIANHLSFKPNFVNYMFKEDMISDGIENCVQYIHNFNPEKSQNPFAYFTQIIHYAFLRRIQ
;
A
#
# COMPACT_ATOMS: atom_id res chain seq x y z
N MET A 1 -7.97 -27.13 17.27
CA MET A 1 -8.00 -25.88 18.05
C MET A 1 -6.96 -24.89 17.60
N ASN A 2 -5.68 -25.24 17.73
CA ASN A 2 -4.59 -24.36 17.32
C ASN A 2 -4.66 -24.01 15.83
N THR A 3 -5.08 -24.96 15.00
CA THR A 3 -5.23 -24.76 13.56
C THR A 3 -6.23 -23.64 13.25
N VAL A 4 -7.35 -23.61 13.98
CA VAL A 4 -8.40 -22.60 13.79
C VAL A 4 -7.87 -21.22 14.18
N MET A 5 -7.14 -21.12 15.28
CA MET A 5 -6.54 -19.87 15.71
C MET A 5 -5.47 -19.38 14.73
N GLY A 6 -4.66 -20.31 14.21
CA GLY A 6 -3.68 -19.97 13.18
C GLY A 6 -4.34 -19.42 11.92
N LYS A 7 -5.48 -20.00 11.51
CA LYS A 7 -6.24 -19.52 10.37
C LYS A 7 -6.81 -18.13 10.62
N ARG A 8 -7.31 -17.84 11.82
CA ARG A 8 -7.82 -16.51 12.16
C ARG A 8 -6.74 -15.45 12.09
N LYS A 9 -5.55 -15.72 12.67
CA LYS A 9 -4.41 -14.80 12.60
C LYS A 9 -3.99 -14.56 11.16
N ARG A 10 -3.93 -15.63 10.37
CA ARG A 10 -3.60 -15.52 8.96
C ARG A 10 -4.63 -14.67 8.21
N SER A 11 -5.92 -14.86 8.50
CA SER A 11 -6.99 -14.06 7.88
C SER A 11 -6.88 -12.58 8.22
N GLU A 12 -6.55 -12.27 9.48
CA GLU A 12 -6.45 -10.89 9.93
C GLU A 12 -5.35 -10.11 9.19
N HIS A 13 -4.25 -10.78 8.89
CA HIS A 13 -3.07 -10.13 8.30
C HIS A 13 -2.79 -10.56 6.87
N TYR A 14 -3.55 -11.52 6.36
CA TYR A 14 -3.30 -12.09 5.05
C TYR A 14 -3.74 -11.13 3.95
N VAL A 15 -2.86 -10.92 2.98
CA VAL A 15 -3.16 -10.16 1.77
C VAL A 15 -2.99 -11.12 0.59
N ASN A 16 -4.05 -11.27 -0.20
CA ASN A 16 -3.98 -12.05 -1.43
C ASN A 16 -3.28 -11.23 -2.50
N ASN A 17 -2.07 -11.63 -2.85
CA ASN A 17 -1.22 -10.85 -3.75
C ASN A 17 -1.82 -10.68 -5.15
N LYS A 18 -2.55 -11.68 -5.64
CA LYS A 18 -3.22 -11.59 -6.95
C LYS A 18 -4.33 -10.56 -6.95
N GLU A 19 -5.17 -10.58 -5.91
CA GLU A 19 -6.25 -9.62 -5.78
C GLU A 19 -5.72 -8.20 -5.55
N PHE A 20 -4.67 -8.09 -4.76
CA PHE A 20 -4.02 -6.82 -4.49
C PHE A 20 -3.44 -6.24 -5.79
N LEU A 21 -2.75 -7.06 -6.56
CA LEU A 21 -2.20 -6.64 -7.85
C LEU A 21 -3.31 -6.18 -8.80
N ALA A 22 -4.39 -6.96 -8.88
CA ALA A 22 -5.53 -6.59 -9.75
C ALA A 22 -6.15 -5.25 -9.33
N ALA A 23 -6.28 -5.03 -8.03
CA ALA A 23 -6.82 -3.77 -7.52
C ALA A 23 -5.91 -2.58 -7.84
N LEU A 24 -4.60 -2.77 -7.76
CA LEU A 24 -3.65 -1.73 -8.09
C LEU A 24 -3.63 -1.40 -9.58
N ILE A 25 -3.74 -2.43 -10.41
CA ILE A 25 -3.83 -2.23 -11.87
C ILE A 25 -5.08 -1.40 -12.20
N LYS A 26 -6.22 -1.77 -11.61
CA LYS A 26 -7.46 -1.02 -11.82
C LYS A 26 -7.33 0.41 -11.33
N TYR A 27 -6.71 0.63 -10.18
CA TYR A 27 -6.52 1.97 -9.64
C TYR A 27 -5.65 2.81 -10.58
N ARG A 28 -4.58 2.25 -11.15
CA ARG A 28 -3.75 2.97 -12.13
C ARG A 28 -4.56 3.38 -13.35
N GLU A 29 -5.44 2.49 -13.85
CA GLU A 29 -6.33 2.81 -14.95
C GLU A 29 -7.25 3.97 -14.60
N ASP A 30 -7.82 3.95 -13.40
CA ASP A 30 -8.73 5.00 -12.93
C ASP A 30 -8.00 6.34 -12.82
N VAL A 31 -6.74 6.34 -12.37
CA VAL A 31 -5.91 7.55 -12.31
C VAL A 31 -5.69 8.12 -13.70
N GLU A 32 -5.37 7.26 -14.68
CA GLU A 32 -5.14 7.72 -16.05
C GLU A 32 -6.43 8.23 -16.70
N ILE A 33 -7.55 7.55 -16.46
CA ILE A 33 -8.86 8.01 -16.95
C ILE A 33 -9.19 9.39 -16.39
N ALA A 34 -8.96 9.59 -15.10
CA ALA A 34 -9.19 10.89 -14.47
C ALA A 34 -8.30 11.98 -15.08
N HIS A 35 -7.06 11.64 -15.40
CA HIS A 35 -6.13 12.58 -16.06
C HIS A 35 -6.64 12.97 -17.45
N ILE A 36 -7.03 11.98 -18.26
CA ILE A 36 -7.55 12.23 -19.60
C ILE A 36 -8.81 13.11 -19.52
N LYS A 37 -9.67 12.84 -18.57
CA LYS A 37 -10.90 13.60 -18.38
C LYS A 37 -10.61 15.06 -18.04
N LYS A 38 -9.61 15.29 -17.18
CA LYS A 38 -9.26 16.66 -16.75
C LYS A 38 -8.48 17.42 -17.81
N TYR A 39 -7.53 16.79 -18.49
CA TYR A 39 -6.61 17.48 -19.38
C TYR A 39 -6.89 17.24 -20.87
N GLY A 40 -7.77 16.30 -21.20
CA GLY A 40 -8.13 16.01 -22.59
C GLY A 40 -7.03 15.34 -23.40
N ARG A 41 -6.03 14.76 -22.73
CA ARG A 41 -4.90 14.10 -23.40
C ARG A 41 -4.37 12.95 -22.55
N GLU A 42 -3.67 12.03 -23.19
CA GLU A 42 -3.00 10.93 -22.51
C GLU A 42 -1.91 11.46 -21.59
N PRO A 43 -1.65 10.78 -20.45
CA PRO A 43 -0.53 11.14 -19.58
C PRO A 43 0.81 10.95 -20.32
N THR A 44 1.72 11.88 -20.09
CA THR A 44 3.09 11.75 -20.62
C THR A 44 3.92 10.87 -19.68
N LYS A 45 5.14 10.57 -20.13
CA LYS A 45 6.08 9.83 -19.29
C LYS A 45 6.40 10.60 -18.00
N GLU A 46 6.51 11.92 -18.11
CA GLU A 46 6.75 12.80 -16.98
C GLU A 46 5.57 12.79 -16.01
N ASP A 47 4.34 12.81 -16.52
CA ASP A 47 3.14 12.72 -15.69
C ASP A 47 3.13 11.41 -14.89
N ARG A 48 3.49 10.31 -15.54
CA ARG A 48 3.49 8.99 -14.89
C ARG A 48 4.59 8.85 -13.84
N ALA A 49 5.70 9.55 -14.01
CA ALA A 49 6.81 9.53 -13.07
C ALA A 49 6.60 10.49 -11.91
N GLY A 50 5.71 11.46 -12.07
CA GLY A 50 5.47 12.48 -11.06
C GLY A 50 4.30 12.17 -10.16
N ARG A 51 3.91 13.18 -9.41
CA ARG A 51 2.77 13.08 -8.51
C ARG A 51 1.50 13.47 -9.24
N TRP A 52 0.50 12.58 -9.23
CA TRP A 52 -0.74 12.83 -9.95
C TRP A 52 -1.65 13.76 -9.16
N ASP A 53 -2.06 14.88 -9.76
CA ASP A 53 -3.02 15.78 -9.16
C ASP A 53 -4.46 15.33 -9.41
N THR A 54 -4.66 14.38 -10.32
CA THR A 54 -5.97 13.81 -10.64
C THR A 54 -6.22 12.48 -9.93
N LYS A 55 -5.41 12.16 -8.93
CA LYS A 55 -5.48 10.89 -8.22
C LYS A 55 -6.80 10.75 -7.47
N PRO A 56 -7.65 9.77 -7.82
CA PRO A 56 -8.90 9.56 -7.11
C PRO A 56 -8.66 8.99 -5.72
N PRO A 57 -9.69 9.01 -4.84
CA PRO A 57 -9.55 8.39 -3.53
C PRO A 57 -9.17 6.91 -3.65
N ILE A 58 -8.35 6.45 -2.72
CA ILE A 58 -7.91 5.07 -2.72
C ILE A 58 -9.07 4.16 -2.33
N PRO A 59 -9.35 3.10 -3.12
CA PRO A 59 -10.43 2.18 -2.78
C PRO A 59 -10.22 1.53 -1.43
N ARG A 60 -11.31 1.21 -0.77
CA ARG A 60 -11.30 0.60 0.56
C ARG A 60 -10.42 -0.64 0.62
N TYR A 61 -10.51 -1.50 -0.40
CA TYR A 61 -9.74 -2.75 -0.42
C TYR A 61 -8.24 -2.49 -0.35
N ILE A 62 -7.74 -1.52 -1.12
CA ILE A 62 -6.31 -1.18 -1.13
C ILE A 62 -5.90 -0.63 0.24
N GLY A 63 -6.73 0.23 0.82
CA GLY A 63 -6.47 0.76 2.16
C GLY A 63 -6.41 -0.34 3.21
N GLU A 64 -7.30 -1.33 3.11
CA GLU A 64 -7.30 -2.48 4.00
C GLU A 64 -6.03 -3.33 3.83
N CYS A 65 -5.54 -3.47 2.59
CA CYS A 65 -4.28 -4.18 2.35
C CYS A 65 -3.12 -3.46 3.04
N PHE A 66 -3.04 -2.14 2.91
CA PHE A 66 -2.00 -1.37 3.58
C PHE A 66 -2.07 -1.54 5.10
N LEU A 67 -3.28 -1.49 5.65
CA LEU A 67 -3.48 -1.65 7.09
C LEU A 67 -3.05 -3.04 7.57
N LYS A 68 -3.40 -4.08 6.81
CA LYS A 68 -3.01 -5.45 7.16
C LYS A 68 -1.49 -5.62 7.16
N ILE A 69 -0.83 -5.08 6.15
CA ILE A 69 0.63 -5.15 6.07
C ILE A 69 1.27 -4.40 7.25
N ALA A 70 0.79 -3.19 7.52
CA ALA A 70 1.34 -2.38 8.61
C ALA A 70 1.12 -3.02 9.97
N ASN A 71 -0.08 -3.56 10.23
CA ASN A 71 -0.38 -4.25 11.48
C ASN A 71 0.53 -5.46 11.67
N HIS A 72 0.67 -6.27 10.63
CA HIS A 72 1.52 -7.46 10.70
C HIS A 72 2.96 -7.08 11.01
N LEU A 73 3.48 -6.08 10.30
CA LEU A 73 4.86 -5.65 10.48
C LEU A 73 5.10 -5.07 11.89
N SER A 74 4.09 -4.42 12.46
CA SER A 74 4.21 -3.80 13.78
C SER A 74 4.46 -4.81 14.92
N PHE A 75 4.18 -6.09 14.68
CA PHE A 75 4.44 -7.14 15.66
C PHE A 75 5.84 -7.74 15.57
N LYS A 76 6.64 -7.34 14.60
CA LYS A 76 8.01 -7.82 14.48
C LYS A 76 8.85 -7.30 15.65
N PRO A 77 9.89 -8.05 16.06
CA PRO A 77 10.68 -7.68 17.24
C PRO A 77 11.22 -6.25 17.23
N ASN A 78 11.57 -5.74 16.06
CA ASN A 78 12.10 -4.38 15.93
C ASN A 78 11.09 -3.29 16.32
N PHE A 79 9.80 -3.61 16.25
CA PHE A 79 8.73 -2.61 16.35
C PHE A 79 7.73 -2.88 17.47
N VAL A 80 7.66 -4.12 17.98
CA VAL A 80 6.58 -4.57 18.86
C VAL A 80 6.48 -3.77 20.16
N ASN A 81 7.60 -3.25 20.66
CA ASN A 81 7.63 -2.52 21.92
C ASN A 81 7.58 -1.00 21.75
N TYR A 82 7.40 -0.53 20.53
CA TYR A 82 7.35 0.91 20.31
C TYR A 82 6.08 1.50 20.94
N MET A 83 6.29 2.55 21.75
CA MET A 83 5.22 3.18 22.55
C MET A 83 4.11 3.80 21.70
N PHE A 84 4.46 4.40 20.57
CA PHE A 84 3.49 5.10 19.72
C PHE A 84 3.14 4.27 18.48
N LYS A 85 2.73 3.04 18.73
CA LYS A 85 2.46 2.05 17.68
C LYS A 85 1.41 2.51 16.67
N GLU A 86 0.32 3.12 17.13
CA GLU A 86 -0.75 3.59 16.25
C GLU A 86 -0.26 4.70 15.31
N ASP A 87 0.55 5.60 15.82
CA ASP A 87 1.14 6.67 15.01
C ASP A 87 2.11 6.09 13.99
N MET A 88 2.87 5.09 14.38
CA MET A 88 3.80 4.40 13.48
C MET A 88 3.05 3.72 12.34
N ILE A 89 1.96 3.02 12.64
CA ILE A 89 1.11 2.37 11.64
C ILE A 89 0.54 3.41 10.69
N SER A 90 0.04 4.53 11.22
CA SER A 90 -0.49 5.62 10.40
C SER A 90 0.57 6.18 9.45
N ASP A 91 1.79 6.36 9.92
CA ASP A 91 2.90 6.82 9.06
C ASP A 91 3.13 5.84 7.90
N GLY A 92 3.12 4.55 8.20
CA GLY A 92 3.31 3.51 7.18
C GLY A 92 2.24 3.56 6.10
N ILE A 93 0.98 3.68 6.53
CA ILE A 93 -0.15 3.73 5.60
C ILE A 93 -0.09 5.02 4.78
N GLU A 94 0.19 6.15 5.39
CA GLU A 94 0.32 7.43 4.69
C GLU A 94 1.40 7.37 3.60
N ASN A 95 2.54 6.74 3.91
CA ASN A 95 3.59 6.58 2.92
C ASN A 95 3.15 5.71 1.75
N CYS A 96 2.40 4.64 2.02
CA CYS A 96 1.85 3.81 0.95
C CYS A 96 0.90 4.60 0.06
N VAL A 97 0.01 5.40 0.66
CA VAL A 97 -0.93 6.24 -0.08
C VAL A 97 -0.18 7.26 -0.93
N GLN A 98 0.85 7.87 -0.37
CA GLN A 98 1.64 8.88 -1.05
C GLN A 98 2.37 8.32 -2.27
N TYR A 99 2.90 7.10 -2.17
CA TYR A 99 3.74 6.51 -3.19
C TYR A 99 3.08 5.41 -4.01
N ILE A 100 1.75 5.25 -3.89
CA ILE A 100 1.03 4.21 -4.63
C ILE A 100 1.25 4.30 -6.13
N HIS A 101 1.39 5.50 -6.66
CA HIS A 101 1.59 5.73 -8.10
C HIS A 101 2.96 5.24 -8.60
N ASN A 102 3.91 5.04 -7.69
CA ASN A 102 5.25 4.54 -8.08
C ASN A 102 5.26 3.03 -8.31
N PHE A 103 4.25 2.33 -7.84
CA PHE A 103 4.18 0.89 -8.08
C PHE A 103 3.84 0.65 -9.55
N ASN A 104 4.73 -0.05 -10.25
CA ASN A 104 4.54 -0.35 -11.67
C ASN A 104 4.31 -1.85 -11.86
N PRO A 105 3.08 -2.27 -12.21
CA PRO A 105 2.77 -3.69 -12.41
C PRO A 105 3.59 -4.36 -13.52
N GLU A 106 4.11 -3.58 -14.46
CA GLU A 106 4.96 -4.13 -15.52
C GLU A 106 6.33 -4.52 -15.00
N LYS A 107 6.80 -3.86 -13.93
CA LYS A 107 8.13 -4.12 -13.36
C LYS A 107 8.08 -5.10 -12.21
N SER A 108 6.96 -5.18 -11.49
CA SER A 108 6.83 -6.05 -10.34
C SER A 108 5.41 -6.59 -10.25
N GLN A 109 5.29 -7.89 -9.95
CA GLN A 109 4.00 -8.52 -9.72
C GLN A 109 3.82 -8.91 -8.25
N ASN A 110 4.65 -8.33 -7.37
CA ASN A 110 4.59 -8.59 -5.94
C ASN A 110 4.35 -7.29 -5.15
N PRO A 111 3.11 -6.79 -5.16
CA PRO A 111 2.80 -5.57 -4.43
C PRO A 111 2.96 -5.73 -2.91
N PHE A 112 2.73 -6.93 -2.38
CA PHE A 112 2.91 -7.16 -0.95
C PHE A 112 4.34 -6.81 -0.51
N ALA A 113 5.34 -7.33 -1.23
CA ALA A 113 6.74 -7.05 -0.90
C ALA A 113 7.08 -5.57 -1.08
N TYR A 114 6.56 -4.97 -2.15
CA TYR A 114 6.82 -3.57 -2.46
C TYR A 114 6.33 -2.65 -1.35
N PHE A 115 5.07 -2.79 -0.94
CA PHE A 115 4.49 -1.91 0.07
C PHE A 115 4.97 -2.26 1.48
N THR A 116 5.33 -3.52 1.74
CA THR A 116 5.96 -3.89 3.00
C THR A 116 7.26 -3.13 3.20
N GLN A 117 8.05 -2.98 2.15
CA GLN A 117 9.31 -2.25 2.21
C GLN A 117 9.08 -0.76 2.50
N ILE A 118 8.08 -0.15 1.87
CA ILE A 118 7.72 1.25 2.12
C ILE A 118 7.35 1.44 3.60
N ILE A 119 6.51 0.55 4.12
CA ILE A 119 6.06 0.62 5.51
C ILE A 119 7.23 0.41 6.47
N HIS A 120 8.09 -0.56 6.18
CA HIS A 120 9.27 -0.85 6.99
C HIS A 120 10.15 0.39 7.16
N TYR A 121 10.44 1.08 6.06
CA TYR A 121 11.26 2.28 6.12
C TYR A 121 10.56 3.44 6.83
N ALA A 122 9.23 3.55 6.68
CA ALA A 122 8.47 4.55 7.42
C ALA A 122 8.57 4.31 8.92
N PHE A 123 8.45 3.04 9.34
CA PHE A 123 8.59 2.67 10.74
C PHE A 123 9.98 3.02 11.28
N LEU A 124 11.01 2.68 10.53
CA LEU A 124 12.39 2.98 10.93
C LEU A 124 12.61 4.48 11.10
N ARG A 125 12.08 5.29 10.17
CA ARG A 125 12.23 6.74 10.25
C ARG A 125 11.58 7.32 11.50
N ARG A 126 10.42 6.78 11.90
CA ARG A 126 9.72 7.28 13.09
C ARG A 126 10.48 6.99 14.37
N ILE A 127 11.05 5.81 14.50
CA ILE A 127 11.69 5.40 15.77
C ILE A 127 13.15 5.85 15.90
N GLN A 128 13.72 6.40 14.85
CA GLN A 128 15.10 6.94 14.90
C GLN A 128 15.19 8.34 15.50
#